data_76bfd38977559f4dec38f5bb6f8438d2
#
_entry.id   76bfd38977559f4dec38f5bb6f8438d2
#
_cell.length_a   1.000
_cell.length_b   1.000
_cell.length_c   1.000
_cell.angle_alpha   90.00
_cell.angle_beta   90.00
_cell.angle_gamma   90.00
#
_symmetry.space_group_name_H-M   'P 1'
#
loop_
_entity.id
_entity.type
_entity.pdbx_description
1 polymer ?
#
loop_
_entity_poly.entity_id
_entity_poly.type
_entity_poly.pdbx_seq_one_letter_code
_entity_poly.pdbx_strand_id
1 'polypeptide(L)'
;MMEQKKKVNLQDLLDLQNELLKDNSFHVSQNALVKNSLDSVAINYQNITKYNEEYSNNIKQTSAKITDQKNSGRCWIFAALNMIRDKFIVDNNIENFEFSQSYLHFYDKLEKANVFLNQMIDMVDVDTTDRVLFSLLSDPVSDGGFFEWAQNLILKYGVVPKSEMEDSFSSANTYTLNKLIDIKLKQALVEIRLNKTSKSAMFDIKEKYLFEIYKILLSTYGTPPKKFNLSLKDKKTSKVKKFYNLTPHTFLKKIKFDFNDYVTVAYTPYKKIKLFQRYELDYANVMQEKGNLIFSTVDKQTFKLLALAMLYKNKSLWFACDVDHFYNGKKGVWANDLYDYEKFFNIKFDNNLSQHIEYRHVATNHAMTLQGFDFDEKEWEKNQKEYFSKVKNRKLSVNDLKDLVDLFPIKKWNVENSWGEKRGNKGFFVISQEWFESYVYEVVVSKKTIVEFLKNPDFLSKKDYAKFKNFATNQSKADAFYNELLGNTFKTKPIKLPIWSPFNKKLKG
;
A
#
# COMPACT_ATOMS: atom_id res chain seq x y z
N MET A 1 -42.06 -16.02 21.62
CA MET A 1 -41.68 -15.14 22.75
C MET A 1 -40.67 -14.13 22.22
N MET A 2 -41.01 -12.84 22.16
CA MET A 2 -40.01 -11.81 21.90
C MET A 2 -39.11 -11.74 23.14
N GLU A 3 -37.84 -12.11 23.00
CA GLU A 3 -36.83 -11.86 24.02
C GLU A 3 -36.81 -10.35 24.31
N GLN A 4 -37.14 -9.97 25.52
CA GLN A 4 -37.03 -8.57 25.95
C GLN A 4 -35.56 -8.13 25.83
N LYS A 5 -35.28 -7.15 24.99
CA LYS A 5 -33.95 -6.51 24.93
C LYS A 5 -33.62 -6.00 26.34
N LYS A 6 -32.58 -6.57 26.95
CA LYS A 6 -32.09 -6.12 28.26
C LYS A 6 -31.62 -4.66 28.16
N LYS A 7 -32.11 -3.81 29.03
CA LYS A 7 -31.61 -2.44 29.21
C LYS A 7 -30.35 -2.47 30.07
N VAL A 8 -29.46 -1.50 29.89
CA VAL A 8 -28.36 -1.29 30.84
C VAL A 8 -29.00 -0.90 32.18
N ASN A 9 -28.71 -1.67 33.22
CA ASN A 9 -29.24 -1.42 34.56
C ASN A 9 -28.15 -0.75 35.41
N LEU A 10 -28.48 0.42 35.97
CA LEU A 10 -27.54 1.18 36.79
C LEU A 10 -27.13 0.41 38.06
N GLN A 11 -28.05 -0.33 38.71
CA GLN A 11 -27.75 -1.07 39.92
C GLN A 11 -26.74 -2.17 39.65
N ASP A 12 -26.91 -2.94 38.56
CA ASP A 12 -25.95 -3.97 38.16
C ASP A 12 -24.54 -3.39 37.90
N LEU A 13 -24.48 -2.18 37.31
CA LEU A 13 -23.21 -1.47 37.09
C LEU A 13 -22.55 -1.00 38.38
N LEU A 14 -23.34 -0.51 39.34
CA LEU A 14 -22.86 -0.07 40.66
C LEU A 14 -22.32 -1.26 41.46
N ASP A 15 -22.98 -2.40 41.39
CA ASP A 15 -22.54 -3.62 42.07
C ASP A 15 -21.22 -4.13 41.48
N LEU A 16 -21.09 -4.15 40.14
CA LEU A 16 -19.84 -4.47 39.44
C LEU A 16 -18.74 -3.45 39.78
N GLN A 17 -19.02 -2.17 39.81
CA GLN A 17 -18.07 -1.13 40.22
C GLN A 17 -17.55 -1.38 41.63
N ASN A 18 -18.42 -1.72 42.58
CA ASN A 18 -18.04 -2.01 43.97
C ASN A 18 -17.14 -3.25 44.08
N GLU A 19 -17.32 -4.26 43.22
CA GLU A 19 -16.44 -5.41 43.13
C GLU A 19 -15.07 -5.04 42.58
N LEU A 20 -15.02 -4.31 41.45
CA LEU A 20 -13.77 -3.88 40.82
C LEU A 20 -12.94 -2.96 41.72
N LEU A 21 -13.60 -2.10 42.50
CA LEU A 21 -12.92 -1.20 43.44
C LEU A 21 -12.28 -1.92 44.65
N LYS A 22 -12.57 -3.20 44.86
CA LYS A 22 -11.87 -4.04 45.86
C LYS A 22 -10.54 -4.62 45.32
N ASP A 23 -10.33 -4.60 44.00
CA ASP A 23 -9.10 -5.10 43.36
C ASP A 23 -8.03 -4.02 43.33
N ASN A 24 -6.92 -4.26 44.07
CA ASN A 24 -5.80 -3.33 44.09
C ASN A 24 -5.13 -3.15 42.73
N SER A 25 -5.13 -4.18 41.86
CA SER A 25 -4.56 -4.10 40.52
C SER A 25 -5.38 -3.18 39.62
N PHE A 26 -6.73 -3.24 39.76
CA PHE A 26 -7.64 -2.35 39.09
C PHE A 26 -7.42 -0.87 39.52
N HIS A 27 -7.26 -0.62 40.82
CA HIS A 27 -6.96 0.73 41.32
C HIS A 27 -5.65 1.31 40.77
N VAL A 28 -4.58 0.50 40.74
CA VAL A 28 -3.29 0.96 40.17
C VAL A 28 -3.43 1.26 38.70
N SER A 29 -4.10 0.38 37.94
CA SER A 29 -4.36 0.58 36.52
C SER A 29 -5.21 1.82 36.26
N GLN A 30 -6.28 2.01 37.02
CA GLN A 30 -7.17 3.18 36.91
C GLN A 30 -6.39 4.47 37.18
N ASN A 31 -5.60 4.54 38.26
CA ASN A 31 -4.80 5.71 38.59
C ASN A 31 -3.77 6.04 37.50
N ALA A 32 -3.16 5.02 36.90
CA ALA A 32 -2.22 5.23 35.80
C ALA A 32 -2.92 5.78 34.53
N LEU A 33 -4.11 5.25 34.21
CA LEU A 33 -4.83 5.57 32.96
C LEU A 33 -5.60 6.86 32.99
N VAL A 34 -6.12 7.30 34.14
CA VAL A 34 -6.97 8.52 34.23
C VAL A 34 -6.25 9.79 33.77
N LYS A 35 -4.91 9.85 33.90
CA LYS A 35 -4.10 11.02 33.54
C LYS A 35 -3.06 10.77 32.45
N ASN A 36 -2.92 9.56 31.96
CA ASN A 36 -1.96 9.22 30.91
C ASN A 36 -2.67 8.55 29.72
N SER A 37 -2.07 8.66 28.54
CA SER A 37 -2.60 7.94 27.37
C SER A 37 -2.45 6.42 27.57
N LEU A 38 -3.45 5.67 27.13
CA LEU A 38 -3.47 4.21 27.22
C LEU A 38 -2.19 3.61 26.63
N ASP A 39 -1.78 4.04 25.43
CA ASP A 39 -0.59 3.55 24.75
C ASP A 39 0.70 3.80 25.54
N SER A 40 0.79 4.94 26.23
CA SER A 40 2.00 5.26 27.02
C SER A 40 2.13 4.40 28.28
N VAL A 41 1.02 3.89 28.78
CA VAL A 41 0.99 3.04 29.99
C VAL A 41 1.12 1.56 29.63
N ALA A 42 0.43 1.13 28.57
CA ALA A 42 0.39 -0.26 28.16
C ALA A 42 1.60 -0.71 27.31
N ILE A 43 2.51 0.21 26.95
CA ILE A 43 3.68 -0.11 26.12
C ILE A 43 4.59 -1.15 26.78
N ASN A 44 4.97 -2.17 26.01
CA ASN A 44 5.94 -3.16 26.44
C ASN A 44 7.37 -2.74 26.05
N TYR A 45 8.10 -2.15 27.01
CA TYR A 45 9.46 -1.64 26.78
C TYR A 45 10.48 -2.75 26.47
N GLN A 46 10.26 -3.97 26.92
CA GLN A 46 11.16 -5.08 26.59
C GLN A 46 11.01 -5.50 25.13
N ASN A 47 9.79 -5.52 24.63
CA ASN A 47 9.54 -5.88 23.24
C ASN A 47 10.00 -4.81 22.27
N ILE A 48 9.77 -3.52 22.56
CA ILE A 48 10.16 -2.45 21.64
C ILE A 48 11.67 -2.40 21.39
N THR A 49 12.50 -2.83 22.35
CA THR A 49 13.97 -2.87 22.19
C THR A 49 14.44 -3.96 21.22
N LYS A 50 13.61 -4.95 20.89
CA LYS A 50 13.92 -5.99 19.90
C LYS A 50 13.93 -5.41 18.46
N TYR A 51 13.22 -4.31 18.25
CA TYR A 51 13.03 -3.69 16.94
C TYR A 51 14.06 -2.59 16.69
N ASN A 52 15.35 -2.96 16.70
CA ASN A 52 16.45 -2.09 16.30
C ASN A 52 16.50 -1.93 14.77
N GLU A 53 17.39 -1.10 14.26
CA GLU A 53 17.53 -0.75 12.84
C GLU A 53 18.62 -1.52 12.10
N GLU A 54 19.10 -2.60 12.69
CA GLU A 54 20.05 -3.52 12.05
C GLU A 54 19.29 -4.53 11.21
N TYR A 55 19.74 -4.74 9.99
CA TYR A 55 19.09 -5.63 9.02
C TYR A 55 20.12 -6.47 8.29
N SER A 56 19.83 -7.76 8.12
CA SER A 56 20.65 -8.70 7.37
C SER A 56 20.65 -8.39 5.87
N ASN A 57 19.58 -7.80 5.36
CA ASN A 57 19.46 -7.38 3.97
C ASN A 57 18.74 -6.02 3.90
N ASN A 58 19.42 -5.06 3.29
CA ASN A 58 18.87 -3.76 2.95
C ASN A 58 19.20 -3.42 1.51
N ILE A 59 18.29 -2.74 0.84
CA ILE A 59 18.56 -2.22 -0.49
C ILE A 59 19.76 -1.27 -0.43
N LYS A 60 20.76 -1.56 -1.25
CA LYS A 60 22.03 -0.81 -1.31
C LYS A 60 21.81 0.55 -1.95
N GLN A 61 21.09 1.36 -1.29
CA GLN A 61 20.98 2.77 -1.65
C GLN A 61 20.43 3.43 -0.45
N THR A 62 20.41 4.50 -0.29
CA THR A 62 20.18 5.78 -0.80
C THR A 62 20.38 6.74 0.35
N SER A 63 21.23 7.65 0.19
CA SER A 63 21.21 8.90 0.92
C SER A 63 20.06 9.82 0.48
N ALA A 64 19.07 9.30 -0.27
CA ALA A 64 17.92 10.06 -0.70
C ALA A 64 17.12 10.58 0.50
N LYS A 65 16.76 11.86 0.46
CA LYS A 65 15.90 12.46 1.48
C LYS A 65 14.54 11.79 1.47
N ILE A 66 14.02 11.55 2.66
CA ILE A 66 12.68 10.97 2.83
C ILE A 66 11.62 11.98 2.41
N THR A 67 10.66 11.50 1.66
CA THR A 67 9.53 12.28 1.17
C THR A 67 8.50 12.54 2.27
N ASP A 68 7.71 13.62 2.12
CA ASP A 68 6.71 14.00 3.12
C ASP A 68 5.39 14.38 2.44
N GLN A 69 4.37 13.53 2.60
CA GLN A 69 3.04 13.75 2.03
C GLN A 69 2.21 14.82 2.76
N LYS A 70 2.68 15.28 3.92
CA LYS A 70 1.99 16.27 4.76
C LYS A 70 0.57 15.84 5.13
N ASN A 71 -0.37 16.78 5.14
CA ASN A 71 -1.79 16.55 5.45
C ASN A 71 -2.58 16.19 4.18
N SER A 72 -2.15 15.15 3.48
CA SER A 72 -2.80 14.67 2.25
C SER A 72 -2.77 13.14 2.19
N GLY A 73 -3.76 12.52 1.53
CA GLY A 73 -3.84 11.08 1.35
C GLY A 73 -3.12 10.57 0.09
N ARG A 74 -1.94 11.11 -0.23
CA ARG A 74 -1.16 10.79 -1.45
C ARG A 74 -0.14 9.66 -1.28
N CYS A 75 -0.17 8.91 -0.18
CA CYS A 75 0.81 7.86 0.14
C CYS A 75 1.08 6.92 -1.04
N TRP A 76 0.06 6.50 -1.76
CA TRP A 76 0.14 5.61 -2.91
C TRP A 76 0.95 6.17 -4.08
N ILE A 77 0.86 7.50 -4.35
CA ILE A 77 1.68 8.21 -5.34
C ILE A 77 3.13 8.33 -4.84
N PHE A 78 3.32 8.69 -3.56
CA PHE A 78 4.64 8.80 -2.95
C PHE A 78 5.38 7.46 -3.01
N ALA A 79 4.76 6.37 -2.57
CA ALA A 79 5.35 5.04 -2.60
C ALA A 79 5.69 4.58 -4.03
N ALA A 80 4.80 4.81 -5.01
CA ALA A 80 5.07 4.47 -6.40
C ALA A 80 6.24 5.26 -6.99
N LEU A 81 6.30 6.58 -6.73
CA LEU A 81 7.40 7.43 -7.21
C LEU A 81 8.71 7.12 -6.47
N ASN A 82 8.69 6.72 -5.20
CA ASN A 82 9.87 6.31 -4.46
C ASN A 82 10.52 5.04 -5.07
N MET A 83 9.73 4.04 -5.51
CA MET A 83 10.27 2.89 -6.26
C MET A 83 11.02 3.31 -7.52
N ILE A 84 10.44 4.23 -8.30
CA ILE A 84 11.05 4.73 -9.54
C ILE A 84 12.28 5.59 -9.23
N ARG A 85 12.22 6.40 -8.17
CA ARG A 85 13.30 7.24 -7.68
C ARG A 85 14.53 6.40 -7.37
N ASP A 86 14.33 5.30 -6.67
CA ASP A 86 15.40 4.40 -6.25
C ASP A 86 16.18 3.90 -7.46
N LYS A 87 15.48 3.41 -8.47
CA LYS A 87 16.10 3.00 -9.73
C LYS A 87 16.80 4.18 -10.43
N PHE A 88 16.16 5.34 -10.51
CA PHE A 88 16.70 6.51 -11.19
C PHE A 88 18.00 7.02 -10.55
N ILE A 89 18.06 7.03 -9.21
CA ILE A 89 19.27 7.42 -8.46
C ILE A 89 20.43 6.46 -8.76
N VAL A 90 20.16 5.15 -8.73
CA VAL A 90 21.19 4.13 -9.01
C VAL A 90 21.71 4.22 -10.45
N ASP A 91 20.79 4.28 -11.42
CA ASP A 91 21.13 4.30 -12.85
C ASP A 91 21.92 5.56 -13.26
N ASN A 92 21.74 6.67 -12.57
CA ASN A 92 22.42 7.93 -12.87
C ASN A 92 23.57 8.24 -11.89
N ASN A 93 23.84 7.37 -10.90
CA ASN A 93 24.86 7.54 -9.87
C ASN A 93 24.78 8.92 -9.19
N ILE A 94 23.58 9.36 -8.83
CA ILE A 94 23.32 10.64 -8.16
C ILE A 94 23.05 10.43 -6.66
N GLU A 95 23.19 11.46 -5.85
CA GLU A 95 23.02 11.37 -4.39
C GLU A 95 21.55 11.41 -4.00
N ASN A 96 20.78 12.30 -4.60
CA ASN A 96 19.38 12.51 -4.25
C ASN A 96 18.57 12.88 -5.47
N PHE A 97 17.30 12.50 -5.46
CA PHE A 97 16.30 12.92 -6.43
C PHE A 97 14.89 12.78 -5.83
N GLU A 98 13.98 13.61 -6.25
CA GLU A 98 12.56 13.49 -5.94
C GLU A 98 11.73 13.84 -7.17
N PHE A 99 10.72 13.01 -7.47
CA PHE A 99 9.68 13.30 -8.45
C PHE A 99 8.58 14.15 -7.83
N SER A 100 7.89 14.95 -8.63
CA SER A 100 6.76 15.74 -8.18
C SER A 100 5.51 14.86 -8.00
N GLN A 101 5.08 14.70 -6.78
CA GLN A 101 3.81 14.04 -6.45
C GLN A 101 2.63 14.98 -6.74
N SER A 102 2.83 16.29 -6.56
CA SER A 102 1.83 17.31 -6.87
C SER A 102 1.43 17.31 -8.34
N TYR A 103 2.40 17.07 -9.25
CA TYR A 103 2.14 16.93 -10.67
C TYR A 103 1.14 15.80 -10.98
N LEU A 104 1.37 14.62 -10.44
CA LEU A 104 0.46 13.48 -10.66
C LEU A 104 -0.88 13.66 -9.94
N HIS A 105 -0.86 14.22 -8.74
CA HIS A 105 -2.08 14.43 -7.96
C HIS A 105 -3.00 15.50 -8.57
N PHE A 106 -2.45 16.49 -9.25
CA PHE A 106 -3.23 17.43 -10.06
C PHE A 106 -4.09 16.68 -11.09
N TYR A 107 -3.49 15.76 -11.83
CA TYR A 107 -4.20 14.96 -12.83
C TYR A 107 -5.10 13.90 -12.21
N ASP A 108 -4.73 13.33 -11.08
CA ASP A 108 -5.58 12.42 -10.31
C ASP A 108 -6.94 13.07 -9.97
N LYS A 109 -6.92 14.29 -9.45
CA LYS A 109 -8.15 15.03 -9.13
C LYS A 109 -9.01 15.29 -10.37
N LEU A 110 -8.40 15.67 -11.47
CA LEU A 110 -9.10 15.95 -12.72
C LEU A 110 -9.72 14.66 -13.30
N GLU A 111 -8.97 13.56 -13.31
CA GLU A 111 -9.44 12.29 -13.84
C GLU A 111 -10.56 11.68 -12.96
N LYS A 112 -10.42 11.72 -11.64
CA LYS A 112 -11.49 11.28 -10.74
C LYS A 112 -12.77 12.09 -10.91
N ALA A 113 -12.65 13.41 -11.09
CA ALA A 113 -13.81 14.25 -11.37
C ALA A 113 -14.48 13.86 -12.69
N ASN A 114 -13.68 13.61 -13.75
CA ASN A 114 -14.20 13.17 -15.04
C ASN A 114 -14.90 11.80 -14.96
N VAL A 115 -14.30 10.83 -14.27
CA VAL A 115 -14.90 9.49 -14.07
C VAL A 115 -16.19 9.61 -13.28
N PHE A 116 -16.20 10.36 -12.17
CA PHE A 116 -17.40 10.58 -11.36
C PHE A 116 -18.52 11.18 -12.18
N LEU A 117 -18.28 12.23 -12.97
CA LEU A 117 -19.32 12.88 -13.79
C LEU A 117 -19.88 11.93 -14.86
N ASN A 118 -19.05 11.10 -15.47
CA ASN A 118 -19.53 10.05 -16.40
C ASN A 118 -20.41 9.03 -15.68
N GLN A 119 -20.00 8.54 -14.51
CA GLN A 119 -20.81 7.62 -13.70
C GLN A 119 -22.14 8.24 -13.30
N MET A 120 -22.19 9.56 -13.00
CA MET A 120 -23.43 10.26 -12.67
C MET A 120 -24.37 10.41 -13.88
N ILE A 121 -23.83 10.57 -15.09
CA ILE A 121 -24.63 10.55 -16.32
C ILE A 121 -25.21 9.15 -16.55
N ASP A 122 -24.40 8.09 -16.39
CA ASP A 122 -24.85 6.71 -16.55
C ASP A 122 -25.90 6.29 -15.51
N MET A 123 -25.88 6.90 -14.33
CA MET A 123 -26.77 6.63 -13.19
C MET A 123 -27.82 7.74 -12.97
N VAL A 124 -28.14 8.53 -14.00
CA VAL A 124 -28.98 9.73 -13.86
C VAL A 124 -30.37 9.43 -13.30
N ASP A 125 -30.95 8.26 -13.60
CA ASP A 125 -32.27 7.82 -13.14
C ASP A 125 -32.23 6.98 -11.87
N VAL A 126 -31.04 6.65 -11.35
CA VAL A 126 -30.89 5.84 -10.13
C VAL A 126 -31.25 6.67 -8.90
N ASP A 127 -32.04 6.09 -7.98
CA ASP A 127 -32.43 6.75 -6.75
C ASP A 127 -31.24 7.02 -5.83
N THR A 128 -31.24 8.13 -5.12
CA THR A 128 -30.16 8.54 -4.21
C THR A 128 -29.98 7.62 -3.00
N THR A 129 -30.97 6.77 -2.70
CA THR A 129 -30.91 5.74 -1.67
C THR A 129 -30.27 4.44 -2.17
N ASP A 130 -30.02 4.32 -3.47
CA ASP A 130 -29.28 3.18 -4.02
C ASP A 130 -27.90 3.07 -3.37
N ARG A 131 -27.54 1.86 -2.97
CA ARG A 131 -26.30 1.62 -2.22
C ARG A 131 -25.02 1.95 -3.00
N VAL A 132 -25.03 1.71 -4.33
CA VAL A 132 -23.89 2.01 -5.19
C VAL A 132 -23.73 3.51 -5.35
N LEU A 133 -24.83 4.19 -5.71
CA LEU A 133 -24.84 5.64 -5.85
C LEU A 133 -24.49 6.34 -4.55
N PHE A 134 -25.03 5.92 -3.41
CA PHE A 134 -24.67 6.44 -2.09
C PHE A 134 -23.16 6.31 -1.82
N SER A 135 -22.56 5.15 -2.15
CA SER A 135 -21.12 4.92 -1.97
C SER A 135 -20.28 5.85 -2.85
N LEU A 136 -20.68 6.09 -4.10
CA LEU A 136 -20.00 7.01 -5.02
C LEU A 136 -20.12 8.47 -4.55
N LEU A 137 -21.28 8.86 -4.06
CA LEU A 137 -21.54 10.22 -3.55
C LEU A 137 -20.79 10.52 -2.24
N SER A 138 -20.41 9.50 -1.49
CA SER A 138 -19.74 9.67 -0.18
C SER A 138 -18.31 10.19 -0.30
N ASP A 139 -17.59 9.87 -1.40
CA ASP A 139 -16.18 10.25 -1.57
C ASP A 139 -15.78 10.30 -3.07
N PRO A 140 -16.31 11.27 -3.84
CA PRO A 140 -16.13 11.27 -5.30
C PRO A 140 -14.71 11.55 -5.75
N VAL A 141 -13.93 12.35 -5.01
CA VAL A 141 -12.57 12.78 -5.37
C VAL A 141 -11.57 12.68 -4.22
N SER A 142 -11.65 11.59 -3.46
CA SER A 142 -10.69 11.37 -2.36
C SER A 142 -9.24 11.41 -2.85
N ASP A 143 -8.32 11.66 -1.92
CA ASP A 143 -6.88 11.63 -2.22
C ASP A 143 -6.36 10.22 -2.47
N GLY A 144 -7.02 9.22 -1.88
CA GLY A 144 -6.58 7.83 -1.91
C GLY A 144 -6.59 7.20 -3.28
N GLY A 145 -5.80 6.12 -3.44
CA GLY A 145 -5.68 5.38 -4.70
C GLY A 145 -4.95 4.07 -4.51
N PHE A 146 -4.52 3.48 -5.62
CA PHE A 146 -3.86 2.19 -5.73
C PHE A 146 -2.61 2.30 -6.60
N PHE A 147 -1.76 1.29 -6.60
CA PHE A 147 -0.56 1.29 -7.44
C PHE A 147 -0.88 1.44 -8.93
N GLU A 148 -1.87 0.70 -9.43
CA GLU A 148 -2.28 0.73 -10.83
C GLU A 148 -2.79 2.12 -11.25
N TRP A 149 -3.38 2.87 -10.33
CA TRP A 149 -3.79 4.24 -10.60
C TRP A 149 -2.59 5.16 -10.76
N ALA A 150 -1.56 5.03 -9.90
CA ALA A 150 -0.30 5.75 -10.06
C ALA A 150 0.37 5.37 -11.39
N GLN A 151 0.42 4.08 -11.71
CA GLN A 151 0.94 3.58 -12.98
C GLN A 151 0.21 4.19 -14.19
N ASN A 152 -1.12 4.21 -14.17
CA ASN A 152 -1.93 4.79 -15.25
C ASN A 152 -1.69 6.30 -15.41
N LEU A 153 -1.62 7.06 -14.31
CA LEU A 153 -1.31 8.47 -14.30
C LEU A 153 0.08 8.74 -14.88
N ILE A 154 1.09 7.98 -14.44
CA ILE A 154 2.47 8.11 -14.92
C ILE A 154 2.56 7.81 -16.43
N LEU A 155 1.90 6.76 -16.90
CA LEU A 155 1.91 6.40 -18.31
C LEU A 155 1.18 7.43 -19.19
N LYS A 156 0.09 8.03 -18.70
CA LYS A 156 -0.70 9.03 -19.44
C LYS A 156 -0.06 10.42 -19.43
N TYR A 157 0.47 10.85 -18.29
CA TYR A 157 0.93 12.24 -18.11
C TYR A 157 2.45 12.37 -18.04
N GLY A 158 3.19 11.27 -17.87
CA GLY A 158 4.62 11.32 -17.62
C GLY A 158 4.94 11.69 -16.17
N VAL A 159 6.18 12.09 -15.94
CA VAL A 159 6.68 12.54 -14.61
C VAL A 159 7.56 13.77 -14.78
N VAL A 160 7.67 14.55 -13.70
CA VAL A 160 8.56 15.72 -13.64
C VAL A 160 9.37 15.70 -12.34
N PRO A 161 10.56 16.35 -12.30
CA PRO A 161 11.28 16.56 -11.05
C PRO A 161 10.46 17.40 -10.07
N LYS A 162 10.69 17.22 -8.77
CA LYS A 162 10.03 18.00 -7.71
C LYS A 162 10.23 19.50 -7.89
N SER A 163 11.42 19.94 -8.34
CA SER A 163 11.74 21.34 -8.59
C SER A 163 10.90 22.01 -9.66
N GLU A 164 10.29 21.24 -10.57
CA GLU A 164 9.47 21.78 -11.67
C GLU A 164 8.00 21.98 -11.27
N MET A 165 7.55 21.30 -10.23
CA MET A 165 6.24 21.48 -9.61
C MET A 165 6.29 21.05 -8.15
N GLU A 166 6.66 21.96 -7.28
CA GLU A 166 6.72 21.75 -5.84
C GLU A 166 5.33 21.61 -5.22
N ASP A 167 5.26 21.20 -3.95
CA ASP A 167 4.00 21.21 -3.23
C ASP A 167 3.52 22.64 -3.01
N SER A 168 2.30 22.92 -3.45
CA SER A 168 1.55 24.11 -3.01
C SER A 168 0.98 23.87 -1.61
N PHE A 169 0.51 24.94 -0.97
CA PHE A 169 -0.21 24.81 0.30
C PHE A 169 -1.39 23.83 0.19
N SER A 170 -2.18 23.94 -0.88
CA SER A 170 -3.37 23.11 -1.12
C SER A 170 -3.03 21.66 -1.47
N SER A 171 -1.92 21.40 -2.18
CA SER A 171 -1.49 20.02 -2.45
C SER A 171 -0.95 19.32 -1.21
N ALA A 172 -0.38 20.08 -0.27
CA ALA A 172 0.09 19.59 1.02
C ALA A 172 -1.02 19.51 2.09
N ASN A 173 -2.15 20.20 1.89
CA ASN A 173 -3.29 20.26 2.82
C ASN A 173 -4.60 20.19 2.03
N THR A 174 -4.98 18.99 1.63
CA THR A 174 -6.01 18.74 0.60
C THR A 174 -7.45 18.84 1.07
N TYR A 175 -7.70 18.88 2.37
CA TYR A 175 -9.06 18.83 2.94
C TYR A 175 -10.02 19.88 2.34
N THR A 176 -9.63 21.17 2.36
CA THR A 176 -10.47 22.25 1.84
C THR A 176 -10.67 22.15 0.33
N LEU A 177 -9.61 21.82 -0.40
CA LEU A 177 -9.68 21.64 -1.86
C LEU A 177 -10.64 20.50 -2.22
N ASN A 178 -10.53 19.34 -1.57
CA ASN A 178 -11.42 18.20 -1.80
C ASN A 178 -12.87 18.57 -1.56
N LYS A 179 -13.14 19.34 -0.50
CA LYS A 179 -14.49 19.82 -0.16
C LYS A 179 -15.06 20.76 -1.24
N LEU A 180 -14.23 21.65 -1.81
CA LEU A 180 -14.68 22.55 -2.89
C LEU A 180 -14.97 21.79 -4.18
N ILE A 181 -14.13 20.81 -4.54
CA ILE A 181 -14.37 19.97 -5.71
C ILE A 181 -15.62 19.11 -5.50
N ASP A 182 -15.82 18.53 -4.32
CA ASP A 182 -17.02 17.76 -3.97
C ASP A 182 -18.29 18.59 -4.15
N ILE A 183 -18.30 19.84 -3.68
CA ILE A 183 -19.43 20.76 -3.89
C ILE A 183 -19.69 20.97 -5.38
N LYS A 184 -18.66 21.19 -6.18
CA LYS A 184 -18.82 21.40 -7.63
C LYS A 184 -19.37 20.15 -8.33
N LEU A 185 -18.93 18.96 -7.95
CA LEU A 185 -19.41 17.71 -8.51
C LEU A 185 -20.88 17.44 -8.15
N LYS A 186 -21.29 17.76 -6.91
CA LYS A 186 -22.67 17.63 -6.50
C LYS A 186 -23.60 18.67 -7.16
N GLN A 187 -23.11 19.90 -7.38
CA GLN A 187 -23.82 20.89 -8.21
C GLN A 187 -24.04 20.38 -9.64
N ALA A 188 -22.96 19.81 -10.26
CA ALA A 188 -23.08 19.21 -11.58
C ALA A 188 -24.12 18.08 -11.63
N LEU A 189 -24.14 17.20 -10.63
CA LEU A 189 -25.12 16.12 -10.57
C LEU A 189 -26.57 16.64 -10.54
N VAL A 190 -26.85 17.69 -9.75
CA VAL A 190 -28.18 18.32 -9.72
C VAL A 190 -28.55 18.83 -11.11
N GLU A 191 -27.65 19.59 -11.76
CA GLU A 191 -27.89 20.16 -13.09
C GLU A 191 -28.06 19.07 -14.16
N ILE A 192 -27.25 17.98 -14.11
CA ILE A 192 -27.35 16.81 -14.98
C ILE A 192 -28.74 16.15 -14.83
N ARG A 193 -29.22 15.94 -13.61
CA ARG A 193 -30.53 15.32 -13.36
C ARG A 193 -31.71 16.15 -13.84
N LEU A 194 -31.60 17.49 -13.72
CA LEU A 194 -32.61 18.40 -14.26
C LEU A 194 -32.66 18.37 -15.81
N ASN A 195 -31.61 17.99 -16.48
CA ASN A 195 -31.48 17.94 -17.93
C ASN A 195 -31.41 16.48 -18.48
N LYS A 196 -31.87 15.48 -17.73
CA LYS A 196 -31.73 14.07 -18.06
C LYS A 196 -32.37 13.62 -19.37
N THR A 197 -33.30 14.37 -19.92
CA THR A 197 -33.95 14.09 -21.21
C THR A 197 -33.06 14.35 -22.42
N SER A 198 -31.98 15.09 -22.25
CA SER A 198 -31.02 15.43 -23.31
C SER A 198 -29.62 14.94 -22.97
N LYS A 199 -29.20 13.87 -23.65
CA LYS A 199 -27.84 13.35 -23.47
C LYS A 199 -26.75 14.39 -23.81
N SER A 200 -26.95 15.18 -24.86
CA SER A 200 -26.02 16.26 -25.21
C SER A 200 -25.92 17.29 -24.10
N ALA A 201 -27.05 17.77 -23.55
CA ALA A 201 -27.07 18.74 -22.46
C ALA A 201 -26.34 18.23 -21.21
N MET A 202 -26.49 16.94 -20.88
CA MET A 202 -25.75 16.34 -19.74
C MET A 202 -24.22 16.37 -19.99
N PHE A 203 -23.76 16.11 -21.20
CA PHE A 203 -22.33 16.21 -21.53
C PHE A 203 -21.82 17.67 -21.55
N ASP A 204 -22.61 18.61 -22.04
CA ASP A 204 -22.27 20.04 -21.99
C ASP A 204 -22.12 20.54 -20.53
N ILE A 205 -23.01 20.09 -19.66
CA ILE A 205 -22.93 20.37 -18.21
C ILE A 205 -21.66 19.74 -17.63
N LYS A 206 -21.37 18.50 -17.94
CA LYS A 206 -20.15 17.82 -17.51
C LYS A 206 -18.90 18.62 -17.90
N GLU A 207 -18.78 19.02 -19.18
CA GLU A 207 -17.62 19.78 -19.66
C GLU A 207 -17.49 21.13 -18.97
N LYS A 208 -18.60 21.85 -18.75
CA LYS A 208 -18.63 23.10 -17.98
C LYS A 208 -18.04 22.90 -16.57
N TYR A 209 -18.52 21.91 -15.82
CA TYR A 209 -18.05 21.69 -14.46
C TYR A 209 -16.63 21.14 -14.39
N LEU A 210 -16.23 20.30 -15.32
CA LEU A 210 -14.86 19.82 -15.44
C LEU A 210 -13.88 20.97 -15.70
N PHE A 211 -14.25 21.95 -16.54
CA PHE A 211 -13.49 23.17 -16.76
C PHE A 211 -13.39 24.04 -15.49
N GLU A 212 -14.47 24.17 -14.72
CA GLU A 212 -14.44 24.92 -13.46
C GLU A 212 -13.51 24.24 -12.43
N ILE A 213 -13.54 22.90 -12.34
CA ILE A 213 -12.65 22.11 -11.49
C ILE A 213 -11.20 22.28 -11.96
N TYR A 214 -10.94 22.21 -13.27
CA TYR A 214 -9.61 22.45 -13.82
C TYR A 214 -9.07 23.84 -13.45
N LYS A 215 -9.92 24.87 -13.50
CA LYS A 215 -9.58 26.24 -13.07
C LYS A 215 -9.21 26.28 -11.58
N ILE A 216 -9.97 25.60 -10.73
CA ILE A 216 -9.65 25.48 -9.28
C ILE A 216 -8.29 24.80 -9.10
N LEU A 217 -8.04 23.69 -9.81
CA LEU A 217 -6.77 22.97 -9.73
C LEU A 217 -5.58 23.83 -10.20
N LEU A 218 -5.69 24.55 -11.32
CA LEU A 218 -4.65 25.46 -11.77
C LEU A 218 -4.36 26.56 -10.76
N SER A 219 -5.40 27.10 -10.12
CA SER A 219 -5.26 28.17 -9.13
C SER A 219 -4.63 27.68 -7.81
N THR A 220 -4.79 26.40 -7.47
CA THR A 220 -4.37 25.85 -6.17
C THR A 220 -3.05 25.06 -6.24
N TYR A 221 -2.77 24.40 -7.36
CA TYR A 221 -1.52 23.63 -7.57
C TYR A 221 -0.45 24.39 -8.34
N GLY A 222 -0.85 25.40 -9.13
CA GLY A 222 -0.01 26.01 -10.16
C GLY A 222 -0.16 25.28 -11.51
N THR A 223 0.58 25.76 -12.50
CA THR A 223 0.50 25.24 -13.87
C THR A 223 1.46 24.08 -14.08
N PRO A 224 0.97 22.87 -14.43
CA PRO A 224 1.85 21.76 -14.77
C PRO A 224 2.82 22.10 -15.90
N PRO A 225 4.12 21.79 -15.75
CA PRO A 225 5.13 22.15 -16.73
C PRO A 225 4.97 21.32 -18.01
N LYS A 226 5.02 22.00 -19.17
CA LYS A 226 5.03 21.35 -20.49
C LYS A 226 6.43 20.90 -20.90
N LYS A 227 7.46 21.68 -20.55
CA LYS A 227 8.87 21.43 -20.83
C LYS A 227 9.71 21.94 -19.66
N PHE A 228 10.85 21.30 -19.45
CA PHE A 228 11.81 21.70 -18.40
C PHE A 228 13.23 21.28 -18.76
N ASN A 229 14.20 21.79 -18.01
CA ASN A 229 15.60 21.40 -18.09
C ASN A 229 15.99 20.65 -16.83
N LEU A 230 16.88 19.67 -16.94
CA LEU A 230 17.34 18.86 -15.80
C LEU A 230 18.86 18.79 -15.79
N SER A 231 19.45 19.05 -14.63
CA SER A 231 20.88 18.88 -14.38
C SER A 231 21.09 17.82 -13.29
N LEU A 232 21.85 16.78 -13.59
CA LEU A 232 22.17 15.70 -12.66
C LEU A 232 23.66 15.73 -12.35
N LYS A 233 24.04 15.78 -11.07
CA LYS A 233 25.45 15.73 -10.63
C LYS A 233 25.77 14.30 -10.22
N ASP A 234 26.73 13.68 -10.91
CA ASP A 234 27.28 12.36 -10.55
C ASP A 234 28.00 12.46 -9.20
N LYS A 235 27.65 11.58 -8.25
CA LYS A 235 28.18 11.63 -6.88
C LYS A 235 29.64 11.25 -6.74
N LYS A 236 30.18 10.43 -7.68
CA LYS A 236 31.57 9.99 -7.66
C LYS A 236 32.49 10.96 -8.39
N THR A 237 32.09 11.39 -9.58
CA THR A 237 32.93 12.19 -10.46
C THR A 237 32.66 13.67 -10.36
N SER A 238 31.59 14.10 -9.68
CA SER A 238 31.08 15.47 -9.61
C SER A 238 30.74 16.09 -10.99
N LYS A 239 30.80 15.33 -12.07
CA LYS A 239 30.41 15.78 -13.41
C LYS A 239 28.92 16.05 -13.48
N VAL A 240 28.54 17.10 -14.15
CA VAL A 240 27.14 17.50 -14.35
C VAL A 240 26.67 17.09 -15.73
N LYS A 241 25.65 16.24 -15.77
CA LYS A 241 24.94 15.87 -17.00
C LYS A 241 23.71 16.73 -17.14
N LYS A 242 23.61 17.45 -18.26
CA LYS A 242 22.50 18.37 -18.54
C LYS A 242 21.58 17.82 -19.62
N PHE A 243 20.27 18.01 -19.40
CA PHE A 243 19.22 17.68 -20.35
C PHE A 243 18.38 18.92 -20.58
N TYR A 244 18.06 19.20 -21.83
CA TYR A 244 17.33 20.40 -22.22
C TYR A 244 16.01 20.03 -22.88
N ASN A 245 15.01 20.89 -22.72
CA ASN A 245 13.70 20.76 -23.39
C ASN A 245 13.01 19.41 -23.18
N LEU A 246 13.18 18.81 -21.99
CA LEU A 246 12.47 17.59 -21.65
C LEU A 246 10.98 17.88 -21.51
N THR A 247 10.15 17.00 -22.07
CA THR A 247 8.73 16.91 -21.70
C THR A 247 8.57 15.84 -20.62
N PRO A 248 7.45 15.82 -19.85
CA PRO A 248 7.20 14.76 -18.87
C PRO A 248 7.34 13.34 -19.44
N HIS A 249 6.91 13.11 -20.69
CA HIS A 249 7.03 11.81 -21.35
C HIS A 249 8.46 11.50 -21.83
N THR A 250 9.19 12.48 -22.36
CA THR A 250 10.58 12.24 -22.76
C THR A 250 11.48 11.99 -21.56
N PHE A 251 11.15 12.58 -20.41
CA PHE A 251 11.81 12.31 -19.15
C PHE A 251 11.47 10.91 -18.64
N LEU A 252 10.20 10.51 -18.63
CA LEU A 252 9.77 9.15 -18.26
C LEU A 252 10.51 8.07 -19.06
N LYS A 253 10.65 8.26 -20.39
CA LYS A 253 11.42 7.33 -21.24
C LYS A 253 12.88 7.19 -20.83
N LYS A 254 13.50 8.24 -20.27
CA LYS A 254 14.89 8.21 -19.80
C LYS A 254 15.08 7.40 -18.50
N ILE A 255 14.03 7.23 -17.71
CA ILE A 255 14.06 6.48 -16.45
C ILE A 255 14.18 4.97 -16.72
N LYS A 256 13.73 4.49 -17.88
CA LYS A 256 13.77 3.06 -18.29
C LYS A 256 13.09 2.14 -17.26
N PHE A 257 11.96 2.57 -16.71
CA PHE A 257 11.14 1.77 -15.81
C PHE A 257 9.99 1.15 -16.60
N ASP A 258 9.95 -0.17 -16.66
CA ASP A 258 8.93 -0.91 -17.41
C ASP A 258 7.73 -1.22 -16.49
N PHE A 259 6.76 -0.35 -16.47
CA PHE A 259 5.56 -0.52 -15.65
C PHE A 259 4.76 -1.79 -15.99
N ASN A 260 4.79 -2.27 -17.24
CA ASN A 260 4.06 -3.47 -17.66
C ASN A 260 4.66 -4.76 -17.09
N ASP A 261 5.86 -4.68 -16.53
CA ASP A 261 6.50 -5.79 -15.82
C ASP A 261 5.98 -5.94 -14.37
N TYR A 262 5.32 -4.91 -13.82
CA TYR A 262 4.86 -4.90 -12.44
C TYR A 262 3.40 -5.31 -12.33
N VAL A 263 3.10 -6.11 -11.30
CA VAL A 263 1.76 -6.62 -11.01
C VAL A 263 1.50 -6.53 -9.50
N THR A 264 0.26 -6.23 -9.15
CA THR A 264 -0.21 -6.26 -7.76
C THR A 264 -0.66 -7.66 -7.40
N VAL A 265 -0.09 -8.17 -6.32
CA VAL A 265 -0.45 -9.45 -5.72
C VAL A 265 -0.94 -9.20 -4.30
N ALA A 266 -2.06 -9.81 -3.95
CA ALA A 266 -2.69 -9.66 -2.66
C ALA A 266 -2.70 -10.97 -1.87
N TYR A 267 -2.57 -10.85 -0.55
CA TYR A 267 -2.88 -11.90 0.39
C TYR A 267 -3.89 -11.39 1.41
N THR A 268 -4.83 -12.24 1.78
CA THR A 268 -5.79 -11.93 2.85
C THR A 268 -6.22 -13.19 3.57
N PRO A 269 -6.29 -13.18 4.90
CA PRO A 269 -6.87 -14.28 5.66
C PRO A 269 -8.40 -14.33 5.61
N TYR A 270 -9.05 -13.43 4.87
CA TYR A 270 -10.51 -13.35 4.79
C TYR A 270 -11.09 -14.55 4.04
N LYS A 271 -11.80 -15.41 4.75
CA LYS A 271 -12.29 -16.71 4.25
C LYS A 271 -13.23 -16.63 3.04
N LYS A 272 -13.86 -15.47 2.78
CA LYS A 272 -14.74 -15.28 1.62
C LYS A 272 -13.98 -14.95 0.33
N ILE A 273 -12.67 -14.70 0.41
CA ILE A 273 -11.78 -14.51 -0.73
C ILE A 273 -11.03 -15.82 -0.99
N LYS A 274 -11.19 -16.37 -2.20
CA LYS A 274 -10.45 -17.55 -2.64
C LYS A 274 -9.04 -17.15 -3.06
N LEU A 275 -8.06 -17.97 -2.69
CA LEU A 275 -6.68 -17.79 -3.13
C LEU A 275 -6.51 -18.24 -4.59
N PHE A 276 -5.47 -17.74 -5.25
CA PHE A 276 -5.14 -18.01 -6.66
C PHE A 276 -6.27 -17.65 -7.63
N GLN A 277 -6.95 -16.53 -7.34
CA GLN A 277 -8.02 -15.96 -8.16
C GLN A 277 -7.71 -14.50 -8.48
N ARG A 278 -8.32 -14.01 -9.57
CA ARG A 278 -8.37 -12.59 -9.88
C ARG A 278 -9.66 -11.99 -9.39
N TYR A 279 -9.57 -10.78 -8.88
CA TYR A 279 -10.71 -9.99 -8.43
C TYR A 279 -10.68 -8.63 -9.09
N GLU A 280 -11.87 -8.16 -9.50
CA GLU A 280 -12.10 -6.83 -10.04
C GLU A 280 -12.93 -6.04 -9.03
N LEU A 281 -12.45 -4.85 -8.63
CA LEU A 281 -13.20 -3.96 -7.75
C LEU A 281 -14.11 -3.05 -8.56
N ASP A 282 -15.42 -3.21 -8.43
CA ASP A 282 -16.40 -2.39 -9.14
C ASP A 282 -16.21 -0.90 -8.79
N TYR A 283 -16.29 -0.06 -9.81
CA TYR A 283 -16.11 1.41 -9.72
C TYR A 283 -14.73 1.86 -9.20
N ALA A 284 -13.73 0.99 -9.23
CA ALA A 284 -12.36 1.30 -8.83
C ALA A 284 -11.48 1.64 -10.04
N ASN A 285 -11.89 2.62 -10.82
CA ASN A 285 -11.12 3.19 -11.93
C ASN A 285 -10.81 4.67 -11.67
N VAL A 286 -9.63 5.12 -12.09
CA VAL A 286 -9.18 6.51 -11.96
C VAL A 286 -9.32 7.28 -13.28
N MET A 287 -9.43 6.56 -14.40
CA MET A 287 -9.51 7.14 -15.75
C MET A 287 -10.60 6.44 -16.54
N GLN A 288 -11.33 7.21 -17.33
CA GLN A 288 -12.45 6.68 -18.14
C GLN A 288 -12.00 5.63 -19.16
N GLU A 289 -10.82 5.81 -19.76
CA GLU A 289 -10.25 4.89 -20.74
C GLU A 289 -9.56 3.65 -20.13
N LYS A 290 -9.56 3.53 -18.80
CA LYS A 290 -9.01 2.38 -18.08
C LYS A 290 -10.11 1.62 -17.37
N GLY A 291 -9.95 0.32 -17.31
CA GLY A 291 -10.87 -0.54 -16.58
C GLY A 291 -10.74 -0.39 -15.05
N ASN A 292 -11.57 -1.09 -14.35
CA ASN A 292 -11.52 -1.23 -12.90
C ASN A 292 -10.21 -1.88 -12.44
N LEU A 293 -9.85 -1.65 -11.18
CA LEU A 293 -8.72 -2.29 -10.54
C LEU A 293 -8.90 -3.81 -10.50
N ILE A 294 -7.88 -4.52 -10.97
CA ILE A 294 -7.82 -5.99 -10.91
C ILE A 294 -6.57 -6.40 -10.13
N PHE A 295 -6.75 -7.21 -9.11
CA PHE A 295 -5.66 -7.80 -8.35
C PHE A 295 -5.73 -9.33 -8.34
N SER A 296 -4.60 -9.97 -8.05
CA SER A 296 -4.47 -11.42 -7.97
C SER A 296 -4.17 -11.84 -6.55
N THR A 297 -4.89 -12.85 -6.04
CA THR A 297 -4.67 -13.38 -4.69
C THR A 297 -3.76 -14.60 -4.72
N VAL A 298 -2.94 -14.75 -3.68
CA VAL A 298 -2.05 -15.89 -3.46
C VAL A 298 -2.10 -16.35 -2.01
N ASP A 299 -1.49 -17.50 -1.72
CA ASP A 299 -1.28 -17.93 -0.32
C ASP A 299 -0.18 -17.12 0.38
N LYS A 300 -0.13 -17.24 1.71
CA LYS A 300 0.80 -16.51 2.57
C LYS A 300 2.27 -16.80 2.20
N GLN A 301 2.60 -18.04 1.91
CA GLN A 301 3.95 -18.47 1.56
C GLN A 301 4.40 -17.84 0.23
N THR A 302 3.55 -17.87 -0.77
CA THR A 302 3.81 -17.20 -2.06
C THR A 302 3.98 -15.69 -1.86
N PHE A 303 3.11 -15.05 -1.08
CA PHE A 303 3.17 -13.62 -0.80
C PHE A 303 4.51 -13.22 -0.17
N LYS A 304 4.95 -13.95 0.86
CA LYS A 304 6.26 -13.79 1.52
C LYS A 304 7.42 -14.01 0.54
N LEU A 305 7.37 -15.09 -0.25
CA LEU A 305 8.38 -15.40 -1.26
C LEU A 305 8.56 -14.28 -2.27
N LEU A 306 7.47 -13.70 -2.78
CA LEU A 306 7.51 -12.62 -3.76
C LEU A 306 8.15 -11.35 -3.18
N ALA A 307 7.83 -11.00 -1.94
CA ALA A 307 8.46 -9.87 -1.25
C ALA A 307 9.97 -10.09 -1.05
N LEU A 308 10.36 -11.26 -0.56
CA LEU A 308 11.77 -11.65 -0.39
C LEU A 308 12.54 -11.63 -1.70
N ALA A 309 11.96 -12.16 -2.79
CA ALA A 309 12.60 -12.21 -4.09
C ALA A 309 12.93 -10.81 -4.61
N MET A 310 12.05 -9.83 -4.44
CA MET A 310 12.32 -8.44 -4.80
C MET A 310 13.52 -7.88 -4.03
N LEU A 311 13.52 -8.04 -2.70
CA LEU A 311 14.56 -7.49 -1.83
C LEU A 311 15.92 -8.18 -2.04
N TYR A 312 15.98 -9.50 -2.23
CA TYR A 312 17.22 -10.20 -2.58
C TYR A 312 17.82 -9.74 -3.91
N LYS A 313 16.97 -9.34 -4.86
CA LYS A 313 17.40 -8.72 -6.13
C LYS A 313 17.62 -7.21 -6.04
N ASN A 314 17.75 -6.67 -4.82
CA ASN A 314 18.01 -5.26 -4.54
C ASN A 314 16.97 -4.32 -5.19
N LYS A 315 15.70 -4.71 -5.12
CA LYS A 315 14.55 -3.94 -5.61
C LYS A 315 13.59 -3.62 -4.48
N SER A 316 13.35 -2.34 -4.25
CA SER A 316 12.27 -1.89 -3.37
C SER A 316 10.91 -2.27 -3.97
N LEU A 317 9.93 -2.46 -3.13
CA LEU A 317 8.58 -2.75 -3.59
C LEU A 317 7.54 -1.92 -2.85
N TRP A 318 6.55 -1.48 -3.60
CA TRP A 318 5.35 -0.86 -3.08
C TRP A 318 4.51 -1.91 -2.34
N PHE A 319 3.98 -1.55 -1.19
CA PHE A 319 3.05 -2.40 -0.47
C PHE A 319 1.95 -1.59 0.20
N ALA A 320 0.79 -2.21 0.41
CA ALA A 320 -0.35 -1.61 1.09
C ALA A 320 -0.70 -2.38 2.36
N CYS A 321 -1.06 -1.65 3.41
CA CYS A 321 -1.29 -2.18 4.73
C CYS A 321 -2.33 -1.38 5.51
N ASP A 322 -2.68 -1.88 6.70
CA ASP A 322 -3.44 -1.15 7.70
C ASP A 322 -2.51 -0.66 8.82
N VAL A 323 -2.21 0.65 8.84
CA VAL A 323 -1.26 1.23 9.81
C VAL A 323 -1.88 1.62 11.15
N ASP A 324 -3.20 1.45 11.31
CA ASP A 324 -3.92 1.89 12.51
C ASP A 324 -3.73 0.94 13.71
N HIS A 325 -3.00 -0.18 13.52
CA HIS A 325 -2.83 -1.23 14.52
C HIS A 325 -1.41 -1.31 15.08
N PHE A 326 -1.29 -1.34 16.42
CA PHE A 326 -0.04 -1.60 17.15
C PHE A 326 1.15 -0.74 16.69
N TYR A 327 0.94 0.56 16.67
CA TYR A 327 1.88 1.55 16.16
C TYR A 327 2.52 2.40 17.28
N ASN A 328 3.84 2.54 17.24
CA ASN A 328 4.57 3.51 18.05
C ASN A 328 5.32 4.51 17.16
N GLY A 329 4.72 5.68 16.96
CA GLY A 329 5.24 6.70 16.04
C GLY A 329 6.57 7.33 16.46
N LYS A 330 6.84 7.42 17.77
CA LYS A 330 8.11 7.98 18.28
C LYS A 330 9.28 7.05 17.99
N LYS A 331 9.04 5.74 18.09
CA LYS A 331 10.07 4.72 17.84
C LYS A 331 10.06 4.23 16.40
N GLY A 332 9.03 4.57 15.61
CA GLY A 332 8.92 4.13 14.22
C GLY A 332 8.72 2.61 14.10
N VAL A 333 7.88 2.02 14.93
CA VAL A 333 7.69 0.58 15.00
C VAL A 333 6.21 0.23 14.89
N TRP A 334 5.90 -0.79 14.07
CA TRP A 334 4.66 -1.54 14.05
C TRP A 334 4.95 -2.99 14.44
N ALA A 335 4.36 -3.47 15.55
CA ALA A 335 4.48 -4.87 15.95
C ALA A 335 3.33 -5.28 16.86
N ASN A 336 2.83 -6.51 16.70
CA ASN A 336 1.68 -7.01 17.44
C ASN A 336 1.91 -7.08 18.95
N ASP A 337 3.16 -7.17 19.38
CA ASP A 337 3.59 -7.30 20.77
C ASP A 337 4.04 -5.99 21.42
N LEU A 338 3.74 -4.82 20.80
CA LEU A 338 4.12 -3.52 21.35
C LEU A 338 3.38 -3.14 22.62
N TYR A 339 2.14 -3.61 22.80
CA TYR A 339 1.27 -3.18 23.89
C TYR A 339 0.67 -4.37 24.62
N ASP A 340 0.69 -4.31 25.95
CA ASP A 340 0.14 -5.32 26.83
C ASP A 340 -1.32 -5.01 27.26
N TYR A 341 -2.19 -4.57 26.34
CA TYR A 341 -3.58 -4.21 26.66
C TYR A 341 -4.35 -5.32 27.36
N GLU A 342 -4.23 -6.57 26.89
CA GLU A 342 -4.90 -7.73 27.49
C GLU A 342 -4.47 -7.96 28.94
N LYS A 343 -3.17 -7.86 29.20
CA LYS A 343 -2.62 -8.00 30.56
C LYS A 343 -3.05 -6.84 31.44
N PHE A 344 -3.10 -5.64 30.86
CA PHE A 344 -3.42 -4.42 31.58
C PHE A 344 -4.87 -4.40 32.09
N PHE A 345 -5.80 -4.83 31.24
CA PHE A 345 -7.22 -4.88 31.59
C PHE A 345 -7.69 -6.24 32.11
N ASN A 346 -6.85 -7.28 32.04
CA ASN A 346 -7.24 -8.67 32.25
C ASN A 346 -8.46 -9.08 31.40
N ILE A 347 -8.47 -8.61 30.13
CA ILE A 347 -9.53 -8.87 29.15
C ILE A 347 -8.89 -9.41 27.90
N LYS A 348 -9.53 -10.39 27.26
CA LYS A 348 -9.11 -10.91 25.96
C LYS A 348 -9.71 -10.10 24.82
N PHE A 349 -8.90 -9.83 23.78
CA PHE A 349 -9.31 -9.22 22.52
C PHE A 349 -9.26 -10.27 21.40
N ASP A 350 -9.88 -11.43 21.66
CA ASP A 350 -9.83 -12.61 20.78
C ASP A 350 -10.73 -12.42 19.55
N ASN A 351 -10.15 -11.96 18.46
CA ASN A 351 -10.78 -12.04 17.15
C ASN A 351 -9.76 -12.55 16.13
N ASN A 352 -10.18 -13.44 15.25
CA ASN A 352 -9.31 -13.79 14.14
C ASN A 352 -9.38 -12.71 13.04
N LEU A 353 -8.28 -12.57 12.28
CA LEU A 353 -8.17 -11.54 11.25
C LEU A 353 -9.28 -11.60 10.19
N SER A 354 -9.82 -12.78 9.88
CA SER A 354 -10.95 -12.91 8.95
C SER A 354 -12.20 -12.20 9.47
N GLN A 355 -12.47 -12.31 10.77
CA GLN A 355 -13.59 -11.63 11.43
C GLN A 355 -13.33 -10.11 11.48
N HIS A 356 -12.11 -9.68 11.81
CA HIS A 356 -11.74 -8.27 11.81
C HIS A 356 -11.99 -7.60 10.45
N ILE A 357 -11.65 -8.28 9.34
CA ILE A 357 -11.92 -7.79 7.99
C ILE A 357 -13.44 -7.77 7.71
N GLU A 358 -14.15 -8.84 8.07
CA GLU A 358 -15.60 -8.94 7.83
C GLU A 358 -16.38 -7.83 8.53
N TYR A 359 -16.02 -7.55 9.79
CA TYR A 359 -16.70 -6.54 10.62
C TYR A 359 -16.09 -5.13 10.50
N ARG A 360 -15.21 -4.90 9.51
CA ARG A 360 -14.65 -3.57 9.18
C ARG A 360 -13.73 -2.99 10.25
N HIS A 361 -13.18 -3.82 11.11
CA HIS A 361 -12.17 -3.40 12.08
C HIS A 361 -10.81 -3.18 11.40
N VAL A 362 -10.51 -3.98 10.38
CA VAL A 362 -9.27 -3.90 9.59
C VAL A 362 -9.60 -3.61 8.13
N ALA A 363 -8.90 -2.65 7.53
CA ALA A 363 -8.97 -2.35 6.11
C ALA A 363 -7.70 -1.62 5.66
N THR A 364 -7.20 -1.94 4.49
CA THR A 364 -6.05 -1.26 3.88
C THR A 364 -6.25 0.24 3.83
N ASN A 365 -5.31 1.02 4.38
CA ASN A 365 -5.44 2.47 4.48
C ASN A 365 -4.18 3.25 4.10
N HIS A 366 -2.99 2.61 4.01
CA HIS A 366 -1.74 3.28 3.73
C HIS A 366 -0.85 2.48 2.77
N ALA A 367 -0.02 3.20 2.01
CA ALA A 367 1.00 2.61 1.13
C ALA A 367 2.39 3.14 1.45
N MET A 368 3.37 2.25 1.42
CA MET A 368 4.77 2.52 1.70
C MET A 368 5.69 1.72 0.78
N THR A 369 7.01 1.84 0.94
CA THR A 369 7.99 1.01 0.24
C THR A 369 8.75 0.11 1.22
N LEU A 370 8.83 -1.16 0.89
CA LEU A 370 9.64 -2.14 1.61
C LEU A 370 11.08 -2.05 1.11
N GLN A 371 12.04 -1.92 2.04
CA GLN A 371 13.45 -1.61 1.74
C GLN A 371 14.43 -2.68 2.22
N GLY A 372 14.01 -3.58 3.08
CA GLY A 372 14.89 -4.61 3.63
C GLY A 372 14.21 -5.52 4.64
N PHE A 373 14.96 -6.46 5.15
CA PHE A 373 14.51 -7.40 6.19
C PHE A 373 15.69 -7.87 7.06
N ASP A 374 15.36 -8.38 8.24
CA ASP A 374 16.27 -9.05 9.14
C ASP A 374 15.78 -10.47 9.45
N PHE A 375 16.70 -11.42 9.58
CA PHE A 375 16.36 -12.83 9.87
C PHE A 375 17.41 -13.46 10.79
N ASP A 376 17.08 -14.58 11.42
CA ASP A 376 17.99 -15.34 12.23
C ASP A 376 18.82 -16.29 11.36
N GLU A 377 20.10 -15.96 11.14
CA GLU A 377 20.99 -16.76 10.28
C GLU A 377 21.23 -18.17 10.82
N LYS A 378 21.37 -18.32 12.15
CA LYS A 378 21.62 -19.62 12.78
C LYS A 378 20.39 -20.51 12.71
N GLU A 379 19.23 -19.94 12.96
CA GLU A 379 17.96 -20.66 12.84
C GLU A 379 17.71 -21.05 11.38
N TRP A 380 18.01 -20.16 10.44
CA TRP A 380 17.89 -20.48 9.02
C TRP A 380 18.80 -21.64 8.59
N GLU A 381 20.08 -21.64 9.00
CA GLU A 381 20.99 -22.74 8.72
C GLU A 381 20.48 -24.07 9.29
N LYS A 382 19.93 -24.06 10.50
CA LYS A 382 19.31 -25.24 11.11
C LYS A 382 18.11 -25.72 10.31
N ASN A 383 17.15 -24.82 10.03
CA ASN A 383 15.91 -25.11 9.31
C ASN A 383 16.20 -25.69 7.91
N GLN A 384 17.15 -25.12 7.18
CA GLN A 384 17.58 -25.65 5.89
C GLN A 384 18.11 -27.09 5.99
N LYS A 385 19.02 -27.36 6.94
CA LYS A 385 19.59 -28.69 7.12
C LYS A 385 18.51 -29.72 7.42
N GLU A 386 17.59 -29.41 8.36
CA GLU A 386 16.49 -30.28 8.71
C GLU A 386 15.55 -30.54 7.52
N TYR A 387 15.18 -29.50 6.78
CA TYR A 387 14.30 -29.62 5.63
C TYR A 387 14.93 -30.52 4.54
N PHE A 388 16.16 -30.23 4.14
CA PHE A 388 16.85 -31.02 3.10
C PHE A 388 17.15 -32.45 3.53
N SER A 389 17.24 -32.74 4.83
CA SER A 389 17.34 -34.12 5.32
C SER A 389 16.03 -34.89 5.12
N LYS A 390 14.89 -34.23 5.32
CA LYS A 390 13.55 -34.84 5.17
C LYS A 390 13.17 -35.09 3.70
N VAL A 391 13.60 -34.20 2.77
CA VAL A 391 13.28 -34.30 1.34
C VAL A 391 14.39 -34.94 0.51
N LYS A 392 15.30 -35.67 1.17
CA LYS A 392 16.44 -36.34 0.54
C LYS A 392 15.96 -37.31 -0.55
N ASN A 393 16.66 -37.30 -1.69
CA ASN A 393 16.45 -38.21 -2.82
C ASN A 393 15.13 -38.05 -3.60
N ARG A 394 14.35 -36.98 -3.39
CA ARG A 394 13.19 -36.66 -4.23
C ARG A 394 13.41 -35.38 -5.06
N LYS A 395 12.68 -35.29 -6.14
CA LYS A 395 12.65 -34.06 -6.96
C LYS A 395 11.88 -32.97 -6.19
N LEU A 396 12.46 -31.79 -6.06
CA LEU A 396 11.85 -30.66 -5.41
C LEU A 396 10.83 -29.96 -6.33
N SER A 397 9.76 -29.44 -5.75
CA SER A 397 8.65 -28.77 -6.41
C SER A 397 8.53 -27.30 -5.97
N VAL A 398 7.58 -26.58 -6.56
CA VAL A 398 7.20 -25.22 -6.09
C VAL A 398 6.77 -25.23 -4.62
N ASN A 399 6.04 -26.26 -4.19
CA ASN A 399 5.63 -26.37 -2.80
C ASN A 399 6.81 -26.52 -1.86
N ASP A 400 7.87 -27.23 -2.27
CA ASP A 400 9.10 -27.30 -1.46
C ASP A 400 9.76 -25.94 -1.27
N LEU A 401 9.71 -25.07 -2.27
CA LEU A 401 10.21 -23.71 -2.14
C LEU A 401 9.33 -22.86 -1.21
N LYS A 402 8.02 -23.03 -1.28
CA LYS A 402 7.07 -22.37 -0.36
C LYS A 402 7.30 -22.83 1.10
N ASP A 403 7.44 -24.13 1.32
CA ASP A 403 7.73 -24.69 2.64
C ASP A 403 9.04 -24.16 3.21
N LEU A 404 10.10 -24.04 2.37
CA LEU A 404 11.36 -23.43 2.79
C LEU A 404 11.20 -21.95 3.16
N VAL A 405 10.40 -21.20 2.39
CA VAL A 405 10.13 -19.78 2.69
C VAL A 405 9.31 -19.64 3.97
N ASP A 406 8.42 -20.55 4.25
CA ASP A 406 7.67 -20.56 5.52
C ASP A 406 8.59 -20.75 6.72
N LEU A 407 9.60 -21.64 6.57
CA LEU A 407 10.67 -21.88 7.55
C LEU A 407 11.72 -20.76 7.62
N PHE A 408 11.68 -19.78 6.70
CA PHE A 408 12.64 -18.68 6.70
C PHE A 408 12.35 -17.73 7.86
N PRO A 409 13.26 -17.60 8.85
CA PRO A 409 12.97 -16.99 10.14
C PRO A 409 13.14 -15.47 10.10
N ILE A 410 12.26 -14.78 9.37
CA ILE A 410 12.22 -13.32 9.34
C ILE A 410 11.79 -12.81 10.71
N LYS A 411 12.50 -11.82 11.23
CA LYS A 411 12.19 -11.11 12.48
C LYS A 411 11.43 -9.82 12.20
N LYS A 412 11.89 -9.05 11.22
CA LYS A 412 11.38 -7.69 10.96
C LYS A 412 11.72 -7.25 9.54
N TRP A 413 11.03 -6.21 9.10
CA TRP A 413 11.21 -5.58 7.79
C TRP A 413 11.53 -4.10 7.94
N ASN A 414 12.34 -3.57 7.02
CA ASN A 414 12.64 -2.14 6.92
C ASN A 414 11.69 -1.48 5.91
N VAL A 415 11.10 -0.37 6.33
CA VAL A 415 10.10 0.37 5.55
C VAL A 415 10.51 1.82 5.40
N GLU A 416 10.47 2.35 4.18
CA GLU A 416 10.49 3.78 3.93
C GLU A 416 9.06 4.31 3.85
N ASN A 417 8.74 5.29 4.72
CA ASN A 417 7.44 5.93 4.76
C ASN A 417 7.51 7.36 4.17
N SER A 418 6.36 7.93 3.85
CA SER A 418 6.20 9.29 3.33
C SER A 418 5.70 10.30 4.38
N TRP A 419 6.16 10.19 5.62
CA TRP A 419 5.78 11.11 6.70
C TRP A 419 6.92 12.04 7.14
N GLY A 420 7.94 12.19 6.29
CA GLY A 420 9.10 13.03 6.54
C GLY A 420 10.09 12.47 7.56
N GLU A 421 11.27 13.08 7.63
CA GLU A 421 12.41 12.61 8.45
C GLU A 421 12.21 12.77 9.97
N LYS A 422 11.20 13.52 10.41
CA LYS A 422 10.93 13.74 11.84
C LYS A 422 10.19 12.58 12.52
N ARG A 423 9.69 11.62 11.77
CA ARG A 423 8.98 10.44 12.28
C ARG A 423 9.81 9.19 12.04
N GLY A 424 9.66 8.21 12.95
CA GLY A 424 10.47 7.00 12.93
C GLY A 424 11.96 7.32 13.05
N ASN A 425 12.82 6.46 12.50
CA ASN A 425 14.25 6.79 12.36
C ASN A 425 14.49 7.47 11.02
N LYS A 426 14.52 8.80 11.04
CA LYS A 426 14.74 9.63 9.84
C LYS A 426 13.83 9.23 8.67
N GLY A 427 12.57 8.89 8.98
CA GLY A 427 11.55 8.48 8.00
C GLY A 427 11.49 6.99 7.68
N PHE A 428 12.42 6.19 8.22
CA PHE A 428 12.35 4.74 8.16
C PHE A 428 11.64 4.16 9.39
N PHE A 429 11.01 3.02 9.16
CA PHE A 429 10.20 2.33 10.16
C PHE A 429 10.51 0.84 10.15
N VAL A 430 10.25 0.21 11.29
CA VAL A 430 10.37 -1.24 11.47
C VAL A 430 8.97 -1.84 11.56
N ILE A 431 8.72 -2.91 10.82
CA ILE A 431 7.53 -3.75 11.03
C ILE A 431 7.95 -5.16 11.41
N SER A 432 7.30 -5.76 12.44
CA SER A 432 7.56 -7.14 12.81
C SER A 432 7.04 -8.13 11.76
N GLN A 433 7.56 -9.35 11.75
CA GLN A 433 7.07 -10.40 10.85
C GLN A 433 5.58 -10.71 11.09
N GLU A 434 5.17 -10.79 12.34
CA GLU A 434 3.78 -11.06 12.72
C GLU A 434 2.85 -9.94 12.29
N TRP A 435 3.31 -8.69 12.38
CA TRP A 435 2.55 -7.55 11.91
C TRP A 435 2.45 -7.53 10.37
N PHE A 436 3.54 -7.87 9.68
CA PHE A 436 3.54 -8.00 8.22
C PHE A 436 2.50 -9.03 7.77
N GLU A 437 2.45 -10.21 8.40
CA GLU A 437 1.48 -11.27 8.08
C GLU A 437 0.03 -10.90 8.42
N SER A 438 -0.17 -9.99 9.39
CA SER A 438 -1.50 -9.60 9.86
C SER A 438 -2.09 -8.43 9.08
N TYR A 439 -1.28 -7.45 8.70
CA TYR A 439 -1.76 -6.14 8.24
C TYR A 439 -1.22 -5.69 6.89
N VAL A 440 -0.33 -6.44 6.24
CA VAL A 440 0.07 -6.18 4.85
C VAL A 440 -0.76 -7.04 3.91
N TYR A 441 -1.47 -6.40 2.98
CA TYR A 441 -2.46 -7.05 2.12
C TYR A 441 -2.07 -7.07 0.65
N GLU A 442 -1.21 -6.15 0.20
CA GLU A 442 -0.81 -6.03 -1.19
C GLU A 442 0.69 -5.75 -1.31
N VAL A 443 1.33 -6.38 -2.28
CA VAL A 443 2.69 -6.09 -2.72
C VAL A 443 2.73 -5.96 -4.23
N VAL A 444 3.58 -5.06 -4.73
CA VAL A 444 3.78 -4.87 -6.17
C VAL A 444 5.14 -5.45 -6.56
N VAL A 445 5.13 -6.39 -7.45
CA VAL A 445 6.31 -7.18 -7.82
C VAL A 445 6.59 -7.17 -9.32
N SER A 446 7.86 -7.22 -9.70
CA SER A 446 8.32 -7.33 -11.07
C SER A 446 8.39 -8.79 -11.48
N LYS A 447 7.69 -9.17 -12.56
CA LYS A 447 7.76 -10.53 -13.13
C LYS A 447 9.18 -10.91 -13.47
N LYS A 448 9.93 -10.03 -14.15
CA LYS A 448 11.34 -10.27 -14.54
C LYS A 448 12.22 -10.51 -13.32
N THR A 449 12.04 -9.73 -12.26
CA THR A 449 12.79 -9.86 -11.01
C THR A 449 12.50 -11.19 -10.32
N ILE A 450 11.23 -11.60 -10.26
CA ILE A 450 10.83 -12.90 -9.69
C ILE A 450 11.44 -14.06 -10.50
N VAL A 451 11.35 -14.02 -11.82
CA VAL A 451 11.95 -15.05 -12.69
C VAL A 451 13.46 -15.11 -12.53
N GLU A 452 14.13 -13.96 -12.40
CA GLU A 452 15.59 -13.89 -12.14
C GLU A 452 15.94 -14.49 -10.78
N PHE A 453 15.14 -14.20 -9.74
CA PHE A 453 15.33 -14.81 -8.43
C PHE A 453 15.12 -16.33 -8.46
N LEU A 454 14.07 -16.80 -9.14
CA LEU A 454 13.78 -18.24 -9.26
C LEU A 454 14.87 -19.00 -10.02
N LYS A 455 15.61 -18.33 -10.92
CA LYS A 455 16.82 -18.91 -11.56
C LYS A 455 17.97 -19.10 -10.58
N ASN A 456 18.06 -18.25 -9.58
CA ASN A 456 19.09 -18.29 -8.54
C ASN A 456 18.49 -17.75 -7.23
N PRO A 457 17.83 -18.61 -6.41
CA PRO A 457 17.30 -18.22 -5.11
C PRO A 457 18.45 -17.88 -4.15
N ASP A 458 18.77 -16.59 -4.04
CA ASP A 458 19.95 -16.07 -3.33
C ASP A 458 19.96 -16.38 -1.81
N PHE A 459 18.83 -16.81 -1.25
CA PHE A 459 18.72 -17.24 0.14
C PHE A 459 19.15 -18.70 0.39
N LEU A 460 19.38 -19.48 -0.67
CA LEU A 460 19.87 -20.86 -0.59
C LEU A 460 21.39 -20.91 -0.79
N SER A 461 22.05 -21.85 -0.12
CA SER A 461 23.45 -22.17 -0.43
C SER A 461 23.57 -22.69 -1.88
N LYS A 462 24.75 -22.51 -2.50
CA LYS A 462 25.01 -23.04 -3.86
C LYS A 462 24.76 -24.56 -3.95
N LYS A 463 25.06 -25.30 -2.87
CA LYS A 463 24.86 -26.74 -2.78
C LYS A 463 23.37 -27.09 -2.72
N ASP A 464 22.59 -26.36 -1.95
CA ASP A 464 21.17 -26.59 -1.79
C ASP A 464 20.39 -26.11 -3.01
N TYR A 465 20.82 -25.00 -3.62
CA TYR A 465 20.27 -24.55 -4.89
C TYR A 465 20.44 -25.59 -6.00
N ALA A 466 21.56 -26.34 -6.03
CA ALA A 466 21.75 -27.39 -7.01
C ALA A 466 20.66 -28.48 -6.98
N LYS A 467 19.94 -28.63 -5.86
CA LYS A 467 18.78 -29.54 -5.72
C LYS A 467 17.55 -29.03 -6.47
N PHE A 468 17.47 -27.72 -6.70
CA PHE A 468 16.45 -27.07 -7.55
C PHE A 468 16.91 -26.91 -9.01
N LYS A 469 18.05 -27.46 -9.41
CA LYS A 469 18.71 -27.25 -10.70
C LYS A 469 17.83 -27.50 -11.92
N ASN A 470 16.82 -28.36 -11.80
CA ASN A 470 15.90 -28.66 -12.89
C ASN A 470 14.88 -27.52 -13.17
N PHE A 471 14.73 -26.53 -12.27
CA PHE A 471 13.78 -25.44 -12.42
C PHE A 471 14.38 -24.18 -13.04
N ALA A 472 15.70 -23.97 -12.92
CA ALA A 472 16.30 -22.67 -13.09
C ALA A 472 17.33 -22.56 -14.24
N THR A 473 17.55 -23.60 -15.03
CA THR A 473 18.64 -23.60 -16.01
C THR A 473 18.36 -22.84 -17.31
N ASN A 474 17.10 -22.48 -17.58
CA ASN A 474 16.77 -21.64 -18.75
C ASN A 474 15.53 -20.77 -18.50
N GLN A 475 15.31 -19.76 -19.36
CA GLN A 475 14.20 -18.81 -19.27
C GLN A 475 12.84 -19.52 -19.27
N SER A 476 12.62 -20.47 -20.17
CA SER A 476 11.35 -21.20 -20.30
C SER A 476 10.97 -21.96 -19.03
N LYS A 477 11.94 -22.58 -18.35
CA LYS A 477 11.69 -23.29 -17.08
C LYS A 477 11.39 -22.32 -15.93
N ALA A 478 12.09 -21.19 -15.85
CA ALA A 478 11.82 -20.17 -14.86
C ALA A 478 10.45 -19.51 -15.06
N ASP A 479 10.04 -19.30 -16.32
CA ASP A 479 8.69 -18.81 -16.64
C ASP A 479 7.61 -19.85 -16.29
N ALA A 480 7.86 -21.14 -16.53
CA ALA A 480 6.94 -22.21 -16.13
C ALA A 480 6.79 -22.28 -14.61
N PHE A 481 7.89 -22.14 -13.88
CA PHE A 481 7.90 -22.10 -12.42
C PHE A 481 7.17 -20.88 -11.86
N TYR A 482 7.38 -19.69 -12.44
CA TYR A 482 6.65 -18.49 -12.10
C TYR A 482 5.14 -18.67 -12.31
N ASN A 483 4.74 -19.27 -13.43
CA ASN A 483 3.34 -19.55 -13.73
C ASN A 483 2.74 -20.60 -12.78
N GLU A 484 3.52 -21.59 -12.34
CA GLU A 484 3.10 -22.57 -11.33
C GLU A 484 2.97 -21.92 -9.95
N LEU A 485 3.92 -21.03 -9.56
CA LEU A 485 3.92 -20.31 -8.29
C LEU A 485 2.68 -19.43 -8.10
N LEU A 486 2.30 -18.73 -9.15
CA LEU A 486 1.12 -17.86 -9.15
C LEU A 486 -0.15 -18.60 -9.59
N GLY A 487 -0.02 -19.88 -9.96
CA GLY A 487 -1.08 -20.64 -10.60
C GLY A 487 -1.43 -20.06 -11.97
N ASN A 488 -2.60 -20.43 -12.49
CA ASN A 488 -3.15 -19.79 -13.68
C ASN A 488 -3.90 -18.47 -13.34
N THR A 489 -3.58 -17.88 -12.22
CA THR A 489 -4.29 -16.73 -11.62
C THR A 489 -4.46 -15.59 -12.61
N PHE A 490 -3.38 -15.23 -13.35
CA PHE A 490 -3.45 -14.14 -14.32
C PHE A 490 -4.28 -14.44 -15.59
N LYS A 491 -4.69 -15.68 -15.80
CA LYS A 491 -5.50 -16.11 -16.95
C LYS A 491 -6.97 -16.28 -16.60
N THR A 492 -7.34 -16.31 -15.33
CA THR A 492 -8.72 -16.49 -14.90
C THR A 492 -9.54 -15.22 -15.14
N LYS A 493 -10.83 -15.40 -15.45
CA LYS A 493 -11.76 -14.26 -15.50
C LYS A 493 -11.90 -13.68 -14.10
N PRO A 494 -11.80 -12.35 -13.93
CA PRO A 494 -11.92 -11.74 -12.61
C PRO A 494 -13.30 -11.96 -11.99
N ILE A 495 -13.31 -12.20 -10.68
CA ILE A 495 -14.54 -12.23 -9.88
C ILE A 495 -14.81 -10.79 -9.43
N LYS A 496 -16.00 -10.27 -9.70
CA LYS A 496 -16.38 -8.91 -9.31
C LYS A 496 -16.62 -8.80 -7.81
N LEU A 497 -16.07 -7.77 -7.21
CA LEU A 497 -16.31 -7.38 -5.83
C LEU A 497 -17.04 -6.02 -5.82
N PRO A 498 -18.13 -5.90 -5.06
CA PRO A 498 -18.91 -4.66 -5.04
C PRO A 498 -18.13 -3.50 -4.43
N ILE A 499 -18.54 -2.28 -4.74
CA ILE A 499 -17.93 -1.04 -4.23
C ILE A 499 -17.79 -1.01 -2.70
N TRP A 500 -18.69 -1.65 -1.97
CA TRP A 500 -18.63 -1.76 -0.49
C TRP A 500 -17.81 -2.94 0.02
N SER A 501 -17.06 -3.62 -0.84
CA SER A 501 -16.13 -4.67 -0.40
C SER A 501 -15.10 -4.12 0.59
N PRO A 502 -14.67 -4.90 1.61
CA PRO A 502 -13.56 -4.50 2.48
C PRO A 502 -12.29 -4.12 1.72
N PHE A 503 -12.11 -4.66 0.51
CA PHE A 503 -10.94 -4.43 -0.35
C PHE A 503 -11.06 -3.21 -1.26
N ASN A 504 -12.21 -2.54 -1.32
CA ASN A 504 -12.40 -1.32 -2.12
C ASN A 504 -12.20 -0.05 -1.29
N LYS A 505 -11.32 -0.07 -0.31
CA LYS A 505 -10.95 1.12 0.45
C LYS A 505 -9.73 1.76 -0.19
N LYS A 506 -9.87 2.96 -0.70
CA LYS A 506 -8.77 3.75 -1.26
C LYS A 506 -7.78 4.11 -0.15
N LEU A 507 -6.48 3.94 -0.42
CA LEU A 507 -5.41 4.26 0.51
C LEU A 507 -5.33 5.77 0.72
N LYS A 508 -5.50 6.25 1.93
CA LYS A 508 -5.51 7.69 2.27
C LYS A 508 -4.30 8.13 3.10
N GLY A 509 -3.65 7.18 3.80
CA GLY A 509 -2.43 7.39 4.59
C GLY A 509 -2.62 8.24 5.82
#